data_faf96768f1cb9b65f5283aaa7ded9041
#
_entry.id   faf96768f1cb9b65f5283aaa7ded9041
#
_cell.length_a   1.000
_cell.length_b   1.000
_cell.length_c   1.000
_cell.angle_alpha   90.00
_cell.angle_beta   90.00
_cell.angle_gamma   90.00
#
_symmetry.space_group_name_H-M   'P 1'
#
loop_
_entity.id
_entity.type
_entity.pdbx_description
1 polymer ?
#
loop_
_entity_poly.entity_id
_entity_poly.type
_entity_poly.pdbx_seq_one_letter_code
_entity_poly.pdbx_strand_id
1 'polypeptide(L)'
;MMFSKLSSARLLALPVILSLGACVSFGTKAPPSMLVLTADNSVTAGAARTASATDALVIQTPEVPRKLDTNRVPVQIDASSIAYLKDAFWADKPARLMQQLLSETVSAKTGHLVLREVDAGGKAARFISGSLLEFGVDAATNEAVVVFDAVKISRGNPTEKRRFEARRPVAAVEAEPVGAALNEAANDVALQIAEWAN
;
A
#
# COMPACT_ATOMS: atom_id res chain seq x y z
N MET A 1 19.82 39.41 86.41
CA MET A 1 19.59 37.94 86.48
C MET A 1 18.27 37.69 85.88
N MET A 2 18.24 37.17 84.66
CA MET A 2 17.18 36.26 84.17
C MET A 2 17.42 35.95 82.75
N PHE A 3 17.63 34.70 82.44
CA PHE A 3 17.96 34.14 81.15
C PHE A 3 16.72 34.07 80.29
N SER A 4 16.79 34.64 79.13
CA SER A 4 15.81 34.49 78.09
C SER A 4 16.18 33.28 77.17
N LYS A 5 15.29 32.28 77.09
CA LYS A 5 15.44 31.13 76.23
C LYS A 5 14.90 31.46 74.81
N LEU A 6 15.79 31.50 73.87
CA LEU A 6 15.38 31.53 72.46
C LEU A 6 14.94 30.11 72.01
N SER A 7 13.70 29.99 71.63
CA SER A 7 13.17 28.79 70.99
C SER A 7 13.46 28.83 69.44
N SER A 8 14.31 27.95 69.04
CA SER A 8 14.61 27.79 67.63
C SER A 8 13.50 26.98 66.92
N ALA A 9 12.61 27.63 66.21
CA ALA A 9 11.67 26.99 65.31
C ALA A 9 12.41 26.56 64.06
N ARG A 10 12.66 25.26 63.91
CA ARG A 10 13.17 24.64 62.66
C ARG A 10 12.02 24.52 61.69
N LEU A 11 11.97 25.38 60.65
CA LEU A 11 11.14 25.17 59.48
C LEU A 11 11.74 24.01 58.69
N LEU A 12 11.07 22.87 58.70
CA LEU A 12 11.29 21.82 57.75
C LEU A 12 10.68 22.25 56.40
N ALA A 13 11.49 22.76 55.52
CA ALA A 13 11.11 22.95 54.12
C ALA A 13 11.11 21.57 53.42
N LEU A 14 9.92 21.03 53.17
CA LEU A 14 9.71 19.82 52.40
C LEU A 14 9.85 20.16 50.91
N PRO A 15 10.84 19.63 50.16
CA PRO A 15 10.89 19.85 48.72
C PRO A 15 9.78 19.02 48.08
N VAL A 16 8.73 19.68 47.56
CA VAL A 16 7.76 19.09 46.67
C VAL A 16 8.49 18.82 45.34
N ILE A 17 8.93 17.59 45.15
CA ILE A 17 9.44 17.11 43.87
C ILE A 17 8.23 17.00 42.97
N LEU A 18 8.04 18.01 42.10
CA LEU A 18 7.16 17.89 40.93
C LEU A 18 7.77 16.85 39.98
N SER A 19 7.30 15.62 40.09
CA SER A 19 7.49 14.60 39.07
C SER A 19 6.70 15.01 37.80
N LEU A 20 7.31 15.84 36.98
CA LEU A 20 6.84 15.98 35.57
C LEU A 20 7.02 14.61 34.95
N GLY A 21 5.93 13.84 34.89
CA GLY A 21 5.82 12.66 34.06
C GLY A 21 6.05 13.08 32.61
N ALA A 22 7.29 12.97 32.15
CA ALA A 22 7.59 13.03 30.72
C ALA A 22 6.86 11.87 30.08
N CYS A 23 5.75 12.13 29.40
CA CYS A 23 5.15 11.19 28.48
C CYS A 23 6.17 10.94 27.36
N VAL A 24 7.07 9.99 27.59
CA VAL A 24 7.96 9.50 26.54
C VAL A 24 7.08 8.75 25.56
N SER A 25 6.71 9.43 24.47
CA SER A 25 6.05 8.80 23.33
C SER A 25 7.04 7.85 22.67
N PHE A 26 6.92 6.55 22.96
CA PHE A 26 7.63 5.49 22.24
C PHE A 26 7.00 5.21 20.87
N GLY A 27 6.27 6.17 20.28
CA GLY A 27 5.79 6.08 18.92
C GLY A 27 6.97 6.09 17.95
N THR A 28 7.06 5.11 17.06
CA THR A 28 7.97 5.17 15.91
C THR A 28 7.71 6.48 15.17
N LYS A 29 8.76 7.31 15.00
CA LYS A 29 8.65 8.56 14.24
C LYS A 29 8.15 8.20 12.85
N ALA A 30 7.09 8.84 12.39
CA ALA A 30 6.61 8.66 11.03
C ALA A 30 7.75 8.93 10.04
N PRO A 31 7.88 8.13 8.97
CA PRO A 31 8.89 8.37 7.94
C PRO A 31 8.68 9.76 7.32
N PRO A 32 9.74 10.45 6.88
CA PRO A 32 9.64 11.79 6.30
C PRO A 32 8.85 11.80 4.98
N SER A 33 8.77 10.68 4.28
CA SER A 33 7.99 10.46 3.07
C SER A 33 7.46 9.04 3.04
N MET A 34 6.36 8.82 2.32
CA MET A 34 5.79 7.50 2.07
C MET A 34 5.72 7.24 0.58
N LEU A 35 5.88 5.98 0.19
CA LEU A 35 5.73 5.54 -1.18
C LEU A 35 4.24 5.48 -1.54
N VAL A 36 3.92 5.84 -2.77
CA VAL A 36 2.58 5.75 -3.35
C VAL A 36 2.66 5.09 -4.72
N LEU A 37 1.56 4.53 -5.21
CA LEU A 37 1.42 4.18 -6.62
C LEU A 37 0.66 5.29 -7.33
N THR A 38 1.19 5.72 -8.46
CA THR A 38 0.56 6.71 -9.33
C THR A 38 0.31 6.06 -10.68
N ALA A 39 -0.92 6.16 -11.16
CA ALA A 39 -1.30 5.61 -12.46
C ALA A 39 -0.75 6.47 -13.61
N ASP A 40 -0.03 5.86 -14.55
CA ASP A 40 0.41 6.51 -15.79
C ASP A 40 -0.77 6.77 -16.73
N ASN A 41 -1.82 5.94 -16.63
CA ASN A 41 -3.05 6.08 -17.38
C ASN A 41 -4.20 6.37 -16.43
N SER A 42 -4.65 7.61 -16.40
CA SER A 42 -5.74 8.07 -15.54
C SER A 42 -6.93 8.59 -16.32
N VAL A 43 -8.09 8.57 -15.68
CA VAL A 43 -9.32 9.15 -16.26
C VAL A 43 -9.22 10.66 -16.18
N THR A 44 -9.50 11.34 -17.29
CA THR A 44 -9.51 12.80 -17.33
C THR A 44 -10.57 13.37 -16.38
N ALA A 45 -10.21 14.36 -15.60
CA ALA A 45 -11.14 15.03 -14.70
C ALA A 45 -12.37 15.57 -15.49
N GLY A 46 -13.57 15.34 -14.96
CA GLY A 46 -14.84 15.72 -15.59
C GLY A 46 -15.33 14.74 -16.67
N ALA A 47 -14.58 13.71 -17.04
CA ALA A 47 -15.07 12.67 -17.94
C ALA A 47 -16.19 11.87 -17.27
N ALA A 48 -17.39 11.87 -17.88
CA ALA A 48 -18.52 11.08 -17.44
C ALA A 48 -18.54 9.72 -18.15
N ARG A 49 -18.84 8.66 -17.39
CA ARG A 49 -19.08 7.32 -17.93
C ARG A 49 -20.40 6.82 -17.39
N THR A 50 -21.23 6.28 -18.27
CA THR A 50 -22.54 5.76 -17.91
C THR A 50 -22.68 4.35 -18.46
N ALA A 51 -23.02 3.43 -17.60
CA ALA A 51 -23.37 2.06 -17.95
C ALA A 51 -24.42 1.56 -16.93
N SER A 52 -25.08 0.45 -17.24
CA SER A 52 -25.89 -0.23 -16.23
C SER A 52 -24.98 -0.83 -15.15
N ALA A 53 -25.48 -1.00 -13.95
CA ALA A 53 -24.71 -1.64 -12.87
C ALA A 53 -24.32 -3.09 -13.22
N THR A 54 -25.07 -3.75 -14.10
CA THR A 54 -24.75 -5.09 -14.62
C THR A 54 -23.58 -5.10 -15.58
N ASP A 55 -23.40 -4.02 -16.33
CA ASP A 55 -22.32 -3.91 -17.35
C ASP A 55 -21.05 -3.29 -16.75
N ALA A 56 -21.15 -2.73 -15.54
CA ALA A 56 -20.00 -2.22 -14.83
C ALA A 56 -19.00 -3.35 -14.52
N LEU A 57 -17.72 -3.00 -14.58
CA LEU A 57 -16.63 -3.87 -14.15
C LEU A 57 -16.29 -3.57 -12.70
N VAL A 58 -16.17 -4.60 -11.88
CA VAL A 58 -15.68 -4.48 -10.51
C VAL A 58 -14.28 -5.04 -10.43
N ILE A 59 -13.36 -4.24 -9.91
CA ILE A 59 -12.01 -4.69 -9.57
C ILE A 59 -11.96 -4.92 -8.06
N GLN A 60 -11.81 -6.17 -7.68
CA GLN A 60 -11.76 -6.56 -6.27
C GLN A 60 -10.36 -6.30 -5.70
N THR A 61 -10.29 -6.05 -4.40
CA THR A 61 -8.99 -5.99 -3.70
C THR A 61 -8.32 -7.35 -3.79
N PRO A 62 -7.07 -7.44 -4.31
CA PRO A 62 -6.40 -8.71 -4.46
C PRO A 62 -6.04 -9.33 -3.11
N GLU A 63 -6.02 -10.65 -3.06
CA GLU A 63 -5.41 -11.38 -1.97
C GLU A 63 -3.90 -11.17 -1.98
N VAL A 64 -3.29 -11.23 -0.80
CA VAL A 64 -1.84 -11.08 -0.64
C VAL A 64 -1.28 -12.10 0.36
N PRO A 65 -0.05 -12.59 0.15
CA PRO A 65 0.66 -13.35 1.16
C PRO A 65 1.03 -12.44 2.35
N ARG A 66 1.28 -13.03 3.52
CA ARG A 66 1.58 -12.28 4.76
C ARG A 66 2.72 -11.27 4.62
N LYS A 67 3.71 -11.57 3.78
CA LYS A 67 4.83 -10.65 3.52
C LYS A 67 4.40 -9.32 2.89
N LEU A 68 3.24 -9.28 2.23
CA LEU A 68 2.65 -8.10 1.60
C LEU A 68 1.47 -7.51 2.40
N ASP A 69 1.00 -8.15 3.47
CA ASP A 69 -0.06 -7.62 4.34
C ASP A 69 0.50 -6.62 5.36
N THR A 70 1.33 -5.73 4.89
CA THR A 70 2.03 -4.69 5.65
C THR A 70 2.32 -3.50 4.76
N ASN A 71 2.62 -2.35 5.34
CA ASN A 71 3.04 -1.16 4.59
C ASN A 71 4.55 -1.15 4.27
N ARG A 72 5.28 -2.22 4.57
CA ARG A 72 6.72 -2.30 4.30
C ARG A 72 6.99 -2.91 2.93
N VAL A 73 8.14 -2.57 2.34
CA VAL A 73 8.59 -3.11 1.07
C VAL A 73 9.45 -4.35 1.34
N PRO A 74 9.03 -5.55 0.94
CA PRO A 74 9.85 -6.75 1.11
C PRO A 74 11.01 -6.77 0.13
N VAL A 75 12.13 -7.31 0.61
CA VAL A 75 13.35 -7.57 -0.16
C VAL A 75 13.62 -9.07 -0.07
N GLN A 76 13.50 -9.78 -1.19
CA GLN A 76 13.86 -11.19 -1.28
C GLN A 76 15.38 -11.31 -1.30
N ILE A 77 15.94 -11.92 -0.27
CA ILE A 77 17.40 -12.08 -0.12
C ILE A 77 17.89 -13.34 -0.86
N ASP A 78 17.15 -14.43 -0.66
CA ASP A 78 17.36 -15.73 -1.29
C ASP A 78 16.04 -16.51 -1.37
N ALA A 79 16.07 -17.77 -1.81
CA ALA A 79 14.87 -18.59 -2.00
C ALA A 79 14.00 -18.79 -0.74
N SER A 80 14.57 -18.58 0.46
CA SER A 80 13.95 -18.88 1.75
C SER A 80 13.92 -17.70 2.72
N SER A 81 14.55 -16.58 2.38
CA SER A 81 14.79 -15.46 3.29
C SER A 81 14.31 -14.15 2.69
N ILE A 82 13.54 -13.40 3.47
CA ILE A 82 13.15 -12.04 3.15
C ILE A 82 13.60 -11.07 4.25
N ALA A 83 13.89 -9.85 3.85
CA ALA A 83 14.01 -8.69 4.73
C ALA A 83 12.96 -7.64 4.34
N TYR A 84 12.95 -6.52 5.04
CA TYR A 84 12.17 -5.36 4.63
C TYR A 84 13.11 -4.17 4.44
N LEU A 85 12.86 -3.42 3.37
CA LEU A 85 13.63 -2.22 3.06
C LEU A 85 13.54 -1.23 4.23
N LYS A 86 14.70 -0.69 4.60
CA LYS A 86 14.80 0.27 5.68
C LYS A 86 14.18 1.61 5.26
N ASP A 87 13.45 2.24 6.16
CA ASP A 87 12.87 3.58 6.00
C ASP A 87 11.97 3.73 4.75
N ALA A 88 11.48 2.62 4.18
CA ALA A 88 10.56 2.60 3.05
C ALA A 88 9.19 2.05 3.49
N PHE A 89 8.17 2.89 3.39
CA PHE A 89 6.80 2.57 3.78
C PHE A 89 5.82 3.02 2.72
N TRP A 90 4.89 2.14 2.37
CA TRP A 90 3.75 2.49 1.55
C TRP A 90 2.74 3.32 2.34
N ALA A 91 2.08 4.26 1.68
CA ALA A 91 1.01 5.08 2.27
C ALA A 91 -0.24 4.26 2.65
N ASP A 92 -0.48 3.17 1.94
CA ASP A 92 -1.52 2.16 2.24
C ASP A 92 -0.96 0.76 1.94
N LYS A 93 -1.70 -0.29 2.28
CA LYS A 93 -1.29 -1.67 1.98
C LYS A 93 -1.18 -1.90 0.47
N PRO A 94 -0.17 -2.67 0.00
CA PRO A 94 0.02 -2.99 -1.42
C PRO A 94 -1.23 -3.48 -2.15
N ALA A 95 -2.05 -4.31 -1.50
CA ALA A 95 -3.31 -4.78 -2.07
C ALA A 95 -4.26 -3.64 -2.47
N ARG A 96 -4.40 -2.63 -1.61
CA ARG A 96 -5.27 -1.49 -1.88
C ARG A 96 -4.68 -0.54 -2.92
N LEU A 97 -3.38 -0.30 -2.85
CA LEU A 97 -2.67 0.51 -3.84
C LEU A 97 -2.80 -0.11 -5.24
N MET A 98 -2.60 -1.43 -5.34
CA MET A 98 -2.72 -2.15 -6.62
C MET A 98 -4.17 -2.16 -7.12
N GLN A 99 -5.17 -2.33 -6.26
CA GLN A 99 -6.59 -2.23 -6.64
C GLN A 99 -6.91 -0.85 -7.22
N GLN A 100 -6.44 0.22 -6.58
CA GLN A 100 -6.67 1.60 -7.04
C GLN A 100 -6.00 1.83 -8.40
N LEU A 101 -4.74 1.42 -8.53
CA LEU A 101 -3.99 1.51 -9.78
C LEU A 101 -4.68 0.75 -10.93
N LEU A 102 -5.10 -0.48 -10.68
CA LEU A 102 -5.85 -1.30 -11.65
C LEU A 102 -7.16 -0.63 -12.03
N SER A 103 -7.91 -0.12 -11.06
CA SER A 103 -9.21 0.53 -11.32
C SER A 103 -9.05 1.75 -12.22
N GLU A 104 -8.05 2.56 -11.96
CA GLU A 104 -7.76 3.76 -12.74
C GLU A 104 -7.29 3.40 -14.15
N THR A 105 -6.29 2.51 -14.26
CA THR A 105 -5.70 2.10 -15.54
C THR A 105 -6.71 1.40 -16.43
N VAL A 106 -7.46 0.42 -15.90
CA VAL A 106 -8.50 -0.30 -16.67
C VAL A 106 -9.58 0.66 -17.12
N SER A 107 -10.06 1.53 -16.22
CA SER A 107 -11.06 2.53 -16.58
C SER A 107 -10.56 3.45 -17.69
N ALA A 108 -9.32 3.94 -17.60
CA ALA A 108 -8.74 4.82 -18.63
C ALA A 108 -8.55 4.14 -19.97
N LYS A 109 -8.07 2.91 -19.99
CA LYS A 109 -7.71 2.18 -21.22
C LYS A 109 -8.88 1.54 -21.93
N THR A 110 -9.84 0.99 -21.20
CA THR A 110 -10.95 0.23 -21.81
C THR A 110 -12.21 1.08 -21.99
N GLY A 111 -12.31 2.21 -21.32
CA GLY A 111 -13.54 3.02 -21.29
C GLY A 111 -14.66 2.42 -20.45
N HIS A 112 -14.48 1.25 -19.85
CA HIS A 112 -15.48 0.66 -18.97
C HIS A 112 -15.78 1.53 -17.75
N LEU A 113 -17.04 1.49 -17.30
CA LEU A 113 -17.40 1.99 -15.97
C LEU A 113 -16.84 1.01 -14.93
N VAL A 114 -15.79 1.41 -14.25
CA VAL A 114 -15.22 0.64 -13.14
C VAL A 114 -15.81 1.14 -11.83
N LEU A 115 -16.40 0.22 -11.07
CA LEU A 115 -17.03 0.51 -9.76
C LEU A 115 -16.33 -0.27 -8.65
N ARG A 116 -16.41 0.26 -7.43
CA ARG A 116 -16.14 -0.55 -6.24
C ARG A 116 -17.30 -1.52 -6.03
N GLU A 117 -17.05 -2.62 -5.41
CA GLU A 117 -18.06 -3.66 -5.15
C GLU A 117 -19.30 -3.11 -4.40
N VAL A 118 -19.05 -2.22 -3.43
CA VAL A 118 -20.13 -1.56 -2.66
C VAL A 118 -21.01 -0.67 -3.53
N ASP A 119 -20.44 0.01 -4.51
CA ASP A 119 -21.16 0.93 -5.41
C ASP A 119 -21.97 0.15 -6.48
N ALA A 120 -21.49 -1.05 -6.84
CA ALA A 120 -22.20 -1.95 -7.74
C ALA A 120 -23.45 -2.61 -7.10
N GLY A 121 -23.56 -2.58 -5.77
CA GLY A 121 -24.70 -3.11 -5.01
C GLY A 121 -25.00 -4.58 -5.29
N GLY A 122 -23.97 -5.41 -5.57
CA GLY A 122 -24.09 -6.82 -5.89
C GLY A 122 -24.67 -7.12 -7.29
N LYS A 123 -24.89 -6.12 -8.13
CA LYS A 123 -25.51 -6.27 -9.47
C LYS A 123 -24.51 -6.50 -10.59
N ALA A 124 -23.22 -6.21 -10.38
CA ALA A 124 -22.20 -6.38 -11.40
C ALA A 124 -22.17 -7.84 -11.90
N ALA A 125 -21.95 -7.99 -13.18
CA ALA A 125 -21.79 -9.29 -13.83
C ALA A 125 -20.34 -9.55 -14.29
N ARG A 126 -19.46 -8.55 -14.14
CA ARG A 126 -18.06 -8.58 -14.59
C ARG A 126 -17.13 -8.22 -13.43
N PHE A 127 -16.14 -9.07 -13.21
CA PHE A 127 -15.18 -8.89 -12.13
C PHE A 127 -13.76 -9.19 -12.62
N ILE A 128 -12.81 -8.42 -12.10
CA ILE A 128 -11.40 -8.81 -12.05
C ILE A 128 -11.05 -8.96 -10.58
N SER A 129 -10.64 -10.17 -10.22
CA SER A 129 -10.12 -10.54 -8.90
C SER A 129 -8.72 -11.11 -9.06
N GLY A 130 -8.10 -11.54 -7.97
CA GLY A 130 -6.81 -12.23 -8.06
C GLY A 130 -5.96 -12.09 -6.82
N SER A 131 -4.67 -12.38 -7.00
CA SER A 131 -3.69 -12.39 -5.93
C SER A 131 -2.43 -11.63 -6.38
N LEU A 132 -2.02 -10.65 -5.59
CA LEU A 132 -0.72 -10.00 -5.73
C LEU A 132 0.32 -10.84 -5.01
N LEU A 133 1.12 -11.59 -5.77
CA LEU A 133 2.05 -12.59 -5.23
C LEU A 133 3.39 -12.01 -4.82
N GLU A 134 3.92 -11.07 -5.66
CA GLU A 134 5.16 -10.35 -5.42
C GLU A 134 4.94 -8.85 -5.64
N PHE A 135 5.52 -8.07 -4.73
CA PHE A 135 5.52 -6.61 -4.79
C PHE A 135 6.68 -6.11 -3.92
N GLY A 136 7.89 -6.16 -4.45
CA GLY A 136 9.10 -5.89 -3.70
C GLY A 136 10.35 -5.94 -4.56
N VAL A 137 11.49 -6.17 -3.93
CA VAL A 137 12.80 -6.21 -4.58
C VAL A 137 13.36 -7.63 -4.51
N ASP A 138 13.92 -8.10 -5.59
CA ASP A 138 14.80 -9.27 -5.66
C ASP A 138 16.25 -8.80 -5.51
N ALA A 139 16.87 -9.10 -4.38
CA ALA A 139 18.24 -8.67 -4.08
C ALA A 139 19.29 -9.41 -4.92
N ALA A 140 18.97 -10.59 -5.43
CA ALA A 140 19.91 -11.36 -6.26
C ALA A 140 20.07 -10.74 -7.65
N THR A 141 18.97 -10.17 -8.21
CA THR A 141 18.97 -9.54 -9.52
C THR A 141 19.01 -8.02 -9.47
N ASN A 142 18.82 -7.42 -8.29
CA ASN A 142 18.62 -5.98 -8.09
C ASN A 142 17.46 -5.44 -8.95
N GLU A 143 16.33 -6.13 -8.92
CA GLU A 143 15.13 -5.76 -9.65
C GLU A 143 13.93 -5.55 -8.72
N ALA A 144 13.14 -4.53 -9.00
CA ALA A 144 11.77 -4.42 -8.52
C ALA A 144 10.91 -5.44 -9.28
N VAL A 145 10.12 -6.21 -8.55
CA VAL A 145 9.31 -7.32 -9.10
C VAL A 145 7.87 -7.14 -8.67
N VAL A 146 6.96 -7.20 -9.65
CA VAL A 146 5.52 -7.25 -9.43
C VAL A 146 4.97 -8.47 -10.14
N VAL A 147 4.29 -9.36 -9.41
CA VAL A 147 3.64 -10.56 -9.95
C VAL A 147 2.19 -10.59 -9.48
N PHE A 148 1.27 -10.68 -10.43
CA PHE A 148 -0.17 -10.68 -10.18
C PHE A 148 -0.84 -11.84 -10.93
N ASP A 149 -1.55 -12.71 -10.21
CA ASP A 149 -2.46 -13.71 -10.78
C ASP A 149 -3.86 -13.10 -10.88
N ALA A 150 -4.29 -12.72 -12.08
CA ALA A 150 -5.61 -12.15 -12.31
C ALA A 150 -6.63 -13.23 -12.73
N VAL A 151 -7.86 -13.06 -12.27
CA VAL A 151 -9.01 -13.87 -12.63
C VAL A 151 -10.10 -12.95 -13.21
N LYS A 152 -10.47 -13.16 -14.47
CA LYS A 152 -11.57 -12.46 -15.14
C LYS A 152 -12.82 -13.32 -15.09
N ILE A 153 -13.86 -12.79 -14.51
CA ILE A 153 -15.16 -13.42 -14.36
C ILE A 153 -16.18 -12.54 -15.08
N SER A 154 -16.93 -13.16 -16.02
CA SER A 154 -18.04 -12.50 -16.70
C SER A 154 -19.20 -13.47 -16.76
N ARG A 155 -20.38 -13.03 -16.27
CA ARG A 155 -21.57 -13.91 -16.22
C ARG A 155 -21.89 -14.47 -17.62
N GLY A 156 -22.05 -15.76 -17.70
CA GLY A 156 -22.34 -16.49 -18.96
C GLY A 156 -21.12 -16.81 -19.80
N ASN A 157 -19.91 -16.42 -19.39
CA ASN A 157 -18.67 -16.74 -20.08
C ASN A 157 -17.77 -17.61 -19.19
N PRO A 158 -16.84 -18.37 -19.80
CA PRO A 158 -15.82 -19.07 -19.02
C PRO A 158 -15.00 -18.13 -18.15
N THR A 159 -14.62 -18.57 -16.97
CA THR A 159 -13.68 -17.85 -16.11
C THR A 159 -12.27 -18.04 -16.65
N GLU A 160 -11.54 -16.94 -16.80
CA GLU A 160 -10.16 -16.94 -17.25
C GLU A 160 -9.21 -16.57 -16.11
N LYS A 161 -8.07 -17.26 -16.01
CA LYS A 161 -6.98 -16.92 -15.09
C LYS A 161 -5.69 -16.72 -15.86
N ARG A 162 -4.96 -15.64 -15.55
CA ARG A 162 -3.67 -15.33 -16.18
C ARG A 162 -2.71 -14.70 -15.20
N ARG A 163 -1.42 -15.08 -15.30
CA ARG A 163 -0.34 -14.43 -14.56
C ARG A 163 0.25 -13.30 -15.37
N PHE A 164 0.47 -12.18 -14.70
CA PHE A 164 1.15 -11.00 -15.22
C PHE A 164 2.35 -10.71 -14.35
N GLU A 165 3.47 -10.37 -14.98
CA GLU A 165 4.72 -10.06 -14.30
C GLU A 165 5.42 -8.89 -14.97
N ALA A 166 6.02 -8.03 -14.16
CA ALA A 166 6.94 -7.01 -14.63
C ALA A 166 8.13 -6.90 -13.69
N ARG A 167 9.28 -6.63 -14.27
CA ARG A 167 10.54 -6.41 -13.57
C ARG A 167 11.17 -5.11 -14.02
N ARG A 168 11.78 -4.38 -13.09
CA ARG A 168 12.49 -3.13 -13.38
C ARG A 168 13.79 -3.10 -12.60
N PRO A 169 14.94 -2.78 -13.26
CA PRO A 169 16.21 -2.65 -12.56
C PRO A 169 16.13 -1.55 -11.51
N VAL A 170 16.78 -1.76 -10.38
CA VAL A 170 16.88 -0.80 -9.28
C VAL A 170 18.32 -0.32 -9.18
N ALA A 171 18.53 1.00 -9.27
CA ALA A 171 19.87 1.58 -9.19
C ALA A 171 20.53 1.37 -7.81
N ALA A 172 19.71 1.38 -6.75
CA ALA A 172 20.11 1.12 -5.38
C ALA A 172 18.93 0.55 -4.59
N VAL A 173 19.19 -0.35 -3.62
CA VAL A 173 18.14 -0.92 -2.75
C VAL A 173 17.82 0.07 -1.63
N GLU A 174 17.29 1.24 -2.03
CA GLU A 174 16.90 2.36 -1.20
C GLU A 174 15.46 2.79 -1.50
N ALA A 175 14.84 3.57 -0.61
CA ALA A 175 13.42 3.89 -0.68
C ALA A 175 13.00 4.55 -2.00
N GLU A 176 13.71 5.59 -2.45
CA GLU A 176 13.36 6.36 -3.64
C GLU A 176 13.54 5.56 -4.93
N PRO A 177 14.71 4.95 -5.25
CA PRO A 177 14.89 4.16 -6.46
C PRO A 177 13.97 2.93 -6.52
N VAL A 178 13.76 2.26 -5.37
CA VAL A 178 12.85 1.12 -5.28
C VAL A 178 11.40 1.55 -5.49
N GLY A 179 10.99 2.67 -4.89
CA GLY A 179 9.64 3.21 -5.07
C GLY A 179 9.33 3.54 -6.53
N ALA A 180 10.25 4.20 -7.23
CA ALA A 180 10.13 4.52 -8.65
C ALA A 180 10.02 3.24 -9.51
N ALA A 181 10.94 2.29 -9.33
CA ALA A 181 10.96 1.04 -10.09
C ALA A 181 9.71 0.16 -9.83
N LEU A 182 9.21 0.12 -8.59
CA LEU A 182 7.96 -0.58 -8.25
C LEU A 182 6.74 0.12 -8.86
N ASN A 183 6.71 1.45 -8.92
CA ASN A 183 5.65 2.18 -9.61
C ASN A 183 5.62 1.85 -11.11
N GLU A 184 6.76 1.85 -11.78
CA GLU A 184 6.86 1.46 -13.20
C GLU A 184 6.40 0.02 -13.43
N ALA A 185 6.92 -0.93 -12.64
CA ALA A 185 6.54 -2.34 -12.77
C ALA A 185 5.04 -2.57 -12.51
N ALA A 186 4.47 -1.88 -11.51
CA ALA A 186 3.04 -1.97 -11.22
C ALA A 186 2.19 -1.40 -12.34
N ASN A 187 2.59 -0.29 -12.96
CA ASN A 187 1.90 0.30 -14.12
C ASN A 187 1.95 -0.63 -15.33
N ASP A 188 3.07 -1.32 -15.58
CA ASP A 188 3.14 -2.32 -16.65
C ASP A 188 2.18 -3.48 -16.43
N VAL A 189 2.15 -4.03 -15.22
CA VAL A 189 1.20 -5.11 -14.88
C VAL A 189 -0.24 -4.61 -15.02
N ALA A 190 -0.53 -3.40 -14.57
CA ALA A 190 -1.87 -2.81 -14.70
C ALA A 190 -2.28 -2.61 -16.16
N LEU A 191 -1.35 -2.18 -17.02
CA LEU A 191 -1.58 -2.03 -18.46
C LEU A 191 -1.85 -3.39 -19.12
N GLN A 192 -1.03 -4.40 -18.86
CA GLN A 192 -1.23 -5.76 -19.37
C GLN A 192 -2.60 -6.33 -18.97
N ILE A 193 -3.01 -6.10 -17.71
CA ILE A 193 -4.34 -6.53 -17.22
C ILE A 193 -5.45 -5.74 -17.91
N ALA A 194 -5.28 -4.44 -18.13
CA ALA A 194 -6.28 -3.62 -18.84
C ALA A 194 -6.48 -4.07 -20.29
N GLU A 195 -5.41 -4.41 -20.99
CA GLU A 195 -5.46 -4.96 -22.36
C GLU A 195 -6.17 -6.32 -22.42
N TRP A 196 -5.92 -7.18 -21.43
CA TRP A 196 -6.59 -8.48 -21.33
C TRP A 196 -8.04 -8.38 -20.88
N ALA A 197 -8.41 -7.33 -20.15
CA ALA A 197 -9.76 -7.11 -19.63
C ALA A 197 -10.74 -6.55 -20.69
N ASN A 198 -10.23 -6.03 -21.77
CA ASN A 198 -10.97 -5.38 -22.87
C ASN A 198 -11.81 -6.33 -23.74
#